data_c9d27542a7e635da4eb0b0100bab41ad
#
_entry.id   c9d27542a7e635da4eb0b0100bab41ad
#
_cell.length_a   1.000
_cell.length_b   1.000
_cell.length_c   1.000
_cell.angle_alpha   90.00
_cell.angle_beta   90.00
_cell.angle_gamma   90.00
#
_symmetry.space_group_name_H-M   'P 1'
#
loop_
_entity.id
_entity.type
_entity.pdbx_description
1 polymer ?
#
loop_
_entity_poly.entity_id
_entity_poly.type
_entity_poly.pdbx_seq_one_letter_code
_entity_poly.pdbx_strand_id
1 'polypeptide(L)'
;MTAVAALVGVYDIVGLGSTRSILYALVMIGIIPGVMEEVLFRGILFRHLEDFGGSWFALALTSALFGVAHIFNPNATFFSSFAIAVEAGVLLGGAYMLTRSLWAPIGLHAAWNFTQGEVYDVPVSGIDGTGLVEAKLSGPELLSGGTFGLEASVIALVIATGAGIWLVVRAARAGHAVRPWWVRRRLARAASVDRAQVPGLTG
;
A
#
# COMPACT_ATOMS: atom_id res chain seq x y z
N MET A 1 13.90 1.49 4.12
CA MET A 1 14.15 1.82 2.71
C MET A 1 15.28 2.83 2.59
N THR A 2 15.15 4.08 3.04
CA THR A 2 16.17 5.15 2.93
C THR A 2 17.54 4.77 3.53
N ALA A 3 17.55 4.10 4.70
CA ALA A 3 18.79 3.59 5.28
C ALA A 3 19.51 2.57 4.37
N VAL A 4 18.77 1.70 3.68
CA VAL A 4 19.37 0.77 2.72
C VAL A 4 19.88 1.51 1.50
N ALA A 5 19.15 2.51 1.00
CA ALA A 5 19.57 3.35 -0.11
C ALA A 5 20.87 4.12 0.23
N ALA A 6 21.00 4.60 1.46
CA ALA A 6 22.23 5.23 1.95
C ALA A 6 23.40 4.23 2.03
N LEU A 7 23.15 3.02 2.55
CA LEU A 7 24.19 1.98 2.63
C LEU A 7 24.74 1.53 1.27
N VAL A 8 23.89 1.56 0.22
CA VAL A 8 24.34 1.23 -1.13
C VAL A 8 24.82 2.45 -1.93
N GLY A 9 24.85 3.63 -1.31
CA GLY A 9 25.44 4.85 -1.88
C GLY A 9 24.55 5.53 -2.95
N VAL A 10 23.24 5.34 -2.91
CA VAL A 10 22.31 6.01 -3.83
C VAL A 10 21.49 7.13 -3.17
N TYR A 11 21.62 7.29 -1.85
CA TYR A 11 21.03 8.36 -1.07
C TYR A 11 22.09 8.99 -0.16
N ASP A 12 22.30 10.30 -0.28
CA ASP A 12 23.23 11.07 0.53
C ASP A 12 22.54 12.30 1.12
N ILE A 13 22.81 12.59 2.40
CA ILE A 13 22.45 13.85 3.02
C ILE A 13 23.57 14.85 2.76
N VAL A 14 23.25 15.92 2.04
CA VAL A 14 24.23 16.93 1.62
C VAL A 14 24.15 18.22 2.45
N GLY A 15 23.09 18.41 3.21
CA GLY A 15 22.90 19.60 4.04
C GLY A 15 21.66 19.52 4.93
N LEU A 16 21.40 20.64 5.61
CA LEU A 16 20.13 20.87 6.29
C LEU A 16 19.16 21.48 5.29
N GLY A 17 18.00 20.88 5.19
CA GLY A 17 16.93 21.35 4.32
C GLY A 17 16.19 22.57 4.90
N SER A 18 15.20 23.04 4.16
CA SER A 18 14.31 24.09 4.59
C SER A 18 12.88 23.59 4.56
N THR A 19 12.31 23.33 5.71
CA THR A 19 10.87 22.97 5.78
C THR A 19 10.02 24.24 5.76
N ARG A 20 8.95 24.21 4.98
CA ARG A 20 7.96 25.30 4.98
C ARG A 20 7.19 25.31 6.28
N SER A 21 6.63 24.18 6.65
CA SER A 21 5.90 23.92 7.89
C SER A 21 5.67 22.42 7.99
N ILE A 22 6.16 21.83 9.06
CA ILE A 22 5.95 20.40 9.37
C ILE A 22 4.46 20.07 9.39
N LEU A 23 3.63 20.97 9.96
CA LEU A 23 2.18 20.76 9.99
C LEU A 23 1.56 20.77 8.59
N TYR A 24 2.00 21.67 7.70
CA TYR A 24 1.54 21.71 6.32
C TYR A 24 1.90 20.41 5.59
N ALA A 25 3.16 19.96 5.68
CA ALA A 25 3.60 18.74 5.06
C ALA A 25 2.88 17.50 5.62
N LEU A 26 2.72 17.41 6.94
CA LEU A 26 1.97 16.32 7.57
C LEU A 26 0.54 16.24 7.05
N VAL A 27 -0.14 17.37 6.90
CA VAL A 27 -1.53 17.41 6.43
C VAL A 27 -1.60 17.20 4.92
N MET A 28 -0.84 17.95 4.12
CA MET A 28 -1.02 17.99 2.66
C MET A 28 -0.31 16.85 1.93
N ILE A 29 0.84 16.39 2.44
CA ILE A 29 1.62 15.32 1.82
C ILE A 29 1.28 13.97 2.45
N GLY A 30 1.07 13.95 3.77
CA GLY A 30 0.78 12.71 4.50
C GLY A 30 -0.72 12.40 4.59
N ILE A 31 -1.46 13.18 5.38
CA ILE A 31 -2.82 12.83 5.82
C ILE A 31 -3.82 12.87 4.67
N ILE A 32 -3.85 13.95 3.89
CA ILE A 32 -4.87 14.10 2.84
C ILE A 32 -4.77 13.00 1.78
N PRO A 33 -3.60 12.76 1.13
CA PRO A 33 -3.47 11.64 0.20
C PRO A 33 -3.77 10.30 0.86
N GLY A 34 -3.19 10.04 2.05
CA GLY A 34 -3.39 8.81 2.79
C GLY A 34 -4.87 8.53 3.11
N VAL A 35 -5.64 9.54 3.49
CA VAL A 35 -7.09 9.38 3.75
C VAL A 35 -7.87 9.19 2.45
N MET A 36 -7.67 10.08 1.46
CA MET A 36 -8.46 10.06 0.23
C MET A 36 -8.26 8.77 -0.56
N GLU A 37 -7.01 8.35 -0.71
CA GLU A 37 -6.69 7.15 -1.46
C GLU A 37 -7.12 5.88 -0.72
N GLU A 38 -6.87 5.79 0.59
CA GLU A 38 -7.28 4.61 1.35
C GLU A 38 -8.80 4.47 1.47
N VAL A 39 -9.53 5.57 1.59
CA VAL A 39 -11.01 5.54 1.55
C VAL A 39 -11.49 5.03 0.18
N LEU A 40 -10.91 5.51 -0.91
CA LEU A 40 -11.29 5.07 -2.25
C LEU A 40 -10.90 3.60 -2.49
N PHE A 41 -9.61 3.26 -2.33
CA PHE A 41 -9.09 1.95 -2.72
C PHE A 41 -9.43 0.86 -1.71
N ARG A 42 -9.36 1.10 -0.40
CA ARG A 42 -9.60 0.08 0.63
C ARG A 42 -11.01 0.18 1.21
N GLY A 43 -11.50 1.39 1.41
CA GLY A 43 -12.84 1.63 1.94
C GLY A 43 -13.96 1.30 0.96
N ILE A 44 -13.81 1.63 -0.30
CA ILE A 44 -14.85 1.44 -1.32
C ILE A 44 -14.51 0.26 -2.23
N LEU A 45 -13.47 0.39 -3.07
CA LEU A 45 -13.19 -0.59 -4.11
C LEU A 45 -12.88 -1.97 -3.54
N PHE A 46 -11.95 -2.07 -2.60
CA PHE A 46 -11.56 -3.35 -2.01
C PHE A 46 -12.78 -4.05 -1.39
N ARG A 47 -13.61 -3.36 -0.61
CA ARG A 47 -14.78 -3.96 0.06
C ARG A 47 -15.77 -4.54 -0.94
N HIS A 48 -16.13 -3.78 -1.99
CA HIS A 48 -17.06 -4.26 -3.00
C HIS A 48 -16.50 -5.43 -3.83
N LEU A 49 -15.21 -5.36 -4.20
CA LEU A 49 -14.54 -6.43 -4.93
C LEU A 49 -14.35 -7.68 -4.05
N GLU A 50 -14.10 -7.51 -2.76
CA GLU A 50 -14.00 -8.60 -1.81
C GLU A 50 -15.33 -9.33 -1.63
N ASP A 51 -16.43 -8.59 -1.53
CA ASP A 51 -17.78 -9.18 -1.45
C ASP A 51 -18.10 -10.01 -2.68
N PHE A 52 -17.66 -9.58 -3.85
CA PHE A 52 -17.85 -10.30 -5.11
C PHE A 52 -16.84 -11.44 -5.26
N GLY A 53 -15.55 -11.14 -5.36
CA GLY A 53 -14.49 -12.06 -5.78
C GLY A 53 -13.63 -12.62 -4.65
N GLY A 54 -13.88 -12.20 -3.40
CA GLY A 54 -13.05 -12.55 -2.24
C GLY A 54 -11.80 -11.69 -2.11
N SER A 55 -11.09 -11.85 -0.98
CA SER A 55 -9.97 -10.98 -0.61
C SER A 55 -8.82 -11.01 -1.62
N TRP A 56 -8.50 -12.16 -2.20
CA TRP A 56 -7.41 -12.29 -3.15
C TRP A 56 -7.66 -11.52 -4.45
N PHE A 57 -8.90 -11.62 -4.97
CA PHE A 57 -9.32 -10.86 -6.14
C PHE A 57 -9.31 -9.36 -5.87
N ALA A 58 -9.86 -8.96 -4.72
CA ALA A 58 -9.88 -7.56 -4.30
C ALA A 58 -8.45 -7.00 -4.16
N LEU A 59 -7.56 -7.74 -3.50
CA LEU A 59 -6.16 -7.33 -3.34
C LEU A 59 -5.48 -7.13 -4.69
N ALA A 60 -5.56 -8.13 -5.58
CA ALA A 60 -4.91 -8.06 -6.88
C ALA A 60 -5.42 -6.90 -7.73
N LEU A 61 -6.76 -6.75 -7.82
CA LEU A 61 -7.35 -5.73 -8.68
C LEU A 61 -7.16 -4.31 -8.12
N THR A 62 -7.34 -4.10 -6.80
CA THR A 62 -7.11 -2.78 -6.20
C THR A 62 -5.63 -2.38 -6.22
N SER A 63 -4.70 -3.32 -6.06
CA SER A 63 -3.27 -3.06 -6.22
C SER A 63 -2.93 -2.63 -7.66
N ALA A 64 -3.44 -3.34 -8.65
CA ALA A 64 -3.24 -2.97 -10.06
C ALA A 64 -3.83 -1.58 -10.38
N LEU A 65 -5.06 -1.31 -9.93
CA LEU A 65 -5.71 -0.01 -10.13
C LEU A 65 -4.97 1.12 -9.40
N PHE A 66 -4.39 0.84 -8.22
CA PHE A 66 -3.58 1.80 -7.48
C PHE A 66 -2.33 2.21 -8.27
N GLY A 67 -1.60 1.26 -8.84
CA GLY A 67 -0.46 1.55 -9.71
C GLY A 67 -0.87 2.27 -10.99
N VAL A 68 -1.99 1.86 -11.63
CA VAL A 68 -2.51 2.55 -12.84
C VAL A 68 -2.86 4.01 -12.54
N ALA A 69 -3.44 4.31 -11.38
CA ALA A 69 -3.73 5.69 -11.00
C ALA A 69 -2.46 6.55 -10.92
N HIS A 70 -1.33 5.96 -10.51
CA HIS A 70 -0.04 6.66 -10.38
C HIS A 70 0.70 6.90 -11.72
N ILE A 71 0.24 6.31 -12.85
CA ILE A 71 0.85 6.60 -14.16
C ILE A 71 0.67 8.06 -14.61
N PHE A 72 -0.31 8.74 -14.03
CA PHE A 72 -0.60 10.14 -14.33
C PHE A 72 0.20 11.13 -13.46
N ASN A 73 0.98 10.63 -12.52
CA ASN A 73 1.83 11.46 -11.68
C ASN A 73 3.04 12.02 -12.47
N PRO A 74 3.62 13.14 -12.03
CA PRO A 74 4.86 13.65 -12.61
C PRO A 74 5.96 12.57 -12.60
N ASN A 75 6.77 12.54 -13.63
CA ASN A 75 7.91 11.62 -13.76
C ASN A 75 7.55 10.12 -13.69
N ALA A 76 6.27 9.76 -13.80
CA ALA A 76 5.84 8.36 -13.77
C ALA A 76 6.31 7.61 -15.01
N THR A 77 6.69 6.35 -14.81
CA THR A 77 7.03 5.38 -15.84
C THR A 77 6.18 4.13 -15.67
N PHE A 78 6.16 3.25 -16.66
CA PHE A 78 5.52 1.94 -16.48
C PHE A 78 6.13 1.16 -15.32
N PHE A 79 7.46 1.27 -15.12
CA PHE A 79 8.12 0.60 -14.01
C PHE A 79 7.71 1.19 -12.66
N SER A 80 7.67 2.52 -12.50
CA SER A 80 7.22 3.15 -11.25
C SER A 80 5.78 2.79 -10.92
N SER A 81 4.87 2.79 -11.91
CA SER A 81 3.48 2.39 -11.72
C SER A 81 3.34 0.91 -11.34
N PHE A 82 4.14 0.04 -11.96
CA PHE A 82 4.20 -1.37 -11.57
C PHE A 82 4.75 -1.54 -10.14
N ALA A 83 5.82 -0.83 -9.80
CA ALA A 83 6.40 -0.86 -8.46
C ALA A 83 5.37 -0.46 -7.40
N ILE A 84 4.71 0.69 -7.58
CA ILE A 84 3.62 1.15 -6.69
C ILE A 84 2.48 0.12 -6.58
N ALA A 85 2.06 -0.49 -7.70
CA ALA A 85 1.03 -1.53 -7.66
C ALA A 85 1.43 -2.69 -6.75
N VAL A 86 2.67 -3.15 -6.86
CA VAL A 86 3.15 -4.33 -6.13
C VAL A 86 3.53 -3.98 -4.69
N GLU A 87 4.29 -2.90 -4.47
CA GLU A 87 4.75 -2.55 -3.13
C GLU A 87 3.66 -1.91 -2.27
N ALA A 88 3.15 -0.75 -2.66
CA ALA A 88 2.15 -0.01 -1.89
C ALA A 88 0.76 -0.69 -1.99
N GLY A 89 0.40 -1.20 -3.16
CA GLY A 89 -0.84 -1.94 -3.35
C GLY A 89 -0.96 -3.12 -2.40
N VAL A 90 0.06 -3.97 -2.33
CA VAL A 90 0.08 -5.16 -1.48
C VAL A 90 0.29 -4.81 -0.01
N LEU A 91 1.17 -3.84 0.30
CA LEU A 91 1.44 -3.42 1.68
C LEU A 91 0.18 -2.84 2.35
N LEU A 92 -0.44 -1.85 1.74
CA LEU A 92 -1.61 -1.17 2.28
C LEU A 92 -2.86 -2.05 2.22
N GLY A 93 -3.00 -2.86 1.16
CA GLY A 93 -4.04 -3.88 1.07
C GLY A 93 -3.88 -4.96 2.14
N GLY A 94 -2.66 -5.42 2.40
CA GLY A 94 -2.33 -6.36 3.47
C GLY A 94 -2.62 -5.80 4.87
N ALA A 95 -2.29 -4.52 5.11
CA ALA A 95 -2.61 -3.83 6.35
C ALA A 95 -4.14 -3.77 6.59
N TYR A 96 -4.90 -3.44 5.54
CA TYR A 96 -6.36 -3.46 5.59
C TYR A 96 -6.92 -4.86 5.83
N MET A 97 -6.45 -5.87 5.10
CA MET A 97 -6.89 -7.26 5.29
C MET A 97 -6.63 -7.74 6.72
N LEU A 98 -5.47 -7.41 7.29
CA LEU A 98 -5.11 -7.86 8.64
C LEU A 98 -5.94 -7.17 9.72
N THR A 99 -6.11 -5.87 9.64
CA THR A 99 -6.75 -5.08 10.69
C THR A 99 -8.25 -4.91 10.52
N ARG A 100 -8.77 -5.11 9.31
CA ARG A 100 -10.16 -4.84 8.91
C ARG A 100 -10.60 -3.40 9.23
N SER A 101 -9.64 -2.49 9.26
CA SER A 101 -9.80 -1.08 9.62
C SER A 101 -9.02 -0.21 8.64
N LEU A 102 -9.57 0.95 8.30
CA LEU A 102 -8.89 1.93 7.43
C LEU A 102 -7.77 2.70 8.17
N TRP A 103 -7.81 2.75 9.49
CA TRP A 103 -6.82 3.52 10.25
C TRP A 103 -5.39 3.02 10.07
N ALA A 104 -5.22 1.69 9.95
CA ALA A 104 -3.89 1.11 9.77
C ALA A 104 -3.27 1.47 8.40
N PRO A 105 -3.93 1.22 7.25
CA PRO A 105 -3.37 1.65 5.96
C PRO A 105 -3.30 3.17 5.83
N ILE A 106 -4.25 3.96 6.35
CA ILE A 106 -4.18 5.44 6.36
C ILE A 106 -2.93 5.90 7.12
N GLY A 107 -2.73 5.39 8.34
CA GLY A 107 -1.57 5.76 9.16
C GLY A 107 -0.25 5.37 8.51
N LEU A 108 -0.18 4.17 7.93
CA LEU A 108 1.01 3.69 7.24
C LEU A 108 1.32 4.52 5.98
N HIS A 109 0.30 4.82 5.17
CA HIS A 109 0.41 5.64 3.97
C HIS A 109 0.84 7.08 4.32
N ALA A 110 0.15 7.72 5.26
CA ALA A 110 0.48 9.06 5.70
C ALA A 110 1.89 9.16 6.27
N ALA A 111 2.30 8.18 7.10
CA ALA A 111 3.64 8.11 7.67
C ALA A 111 4.70 7.89 6.59
N TRP A 112 4.40 7.05 5.58
CA TRP A 112 5.30 6.83 4.45
C TRP A 112 5.56 8.12 3.69
N ASN A 113 4.49 8.77 3.20
CA ASN A 113 4.60 10.00 2.41
C ASN A 113 5.28 11.12 3.18
N PHE A 114 4.87 11.35 4.43
CA PHE A 114 5.47 12.37 5.28
C PHE A 114 6.95 12.10 5.54
N THR A 115 7.30 10.87 5.91
CA THR A 115 8.68 10.53 6.24
C THR A 115 9.58 10.59 5.01
N GLN A 116 9.12 10.08 3.87
CA GLN A 116 9.89 10.11 2.63
C GLN A 116 10.08 11.54 2.13
N GLY A 117 9.02 12.33 2.02
CA GLY A 117 9.07 13.68 1.48
C GLY A 117 9.67 14.69 2.45
N GLU A 118 9.12 14.78 3.67
CA GLU A 118 9.46 15.85 4.60
C GLU A 118 10.69 15.54 5.48
N VAL A 119 10.88 14.27 5.89
CA VAL A 119 12.03 13.95 6.73
C VAL A 119 13.29 13.72 5.87
N TYR A 120 13.16 12.96 4.79
CA TYR A 120 14.28 12.48 4.00
C TYR A 120 14.48 13.21 2.66
N ASP A 121 13.68 14.21 2.33
CA ASP A 121 13.79 14.99 1.09
C ASP A 121 13.86 14.12 -0.18
N VAL A 122 13.04 13.10 -0.21
CA VAL A 122 12.92 12.20 -1.36
C VAL A 122 11.58 12.43 -2.04
N PRO A 123 11.53 12.59 -3.37
CA PRO A 123 10.25 12.73 -4.08
C PRO A 123 9.26 11.63 -3.68
N VAL A 124 7.98 12.00 -3.50
CA VAL A 124 6.90 11.08 -3.18
C VAL A 124 6.03 10.91 -4.41
N SER A 125 6.03 9.74 -4.97
CA SER A 125 5.25 9.40 -6.17
C SER A 125 5.46 10.41 -7.32
N GLY A 126 6.70 10.86 -7.52
CA GLY A 126 7.08 11.80 -8.57
C GLY A 126 6.87 13.28 -8.22
N ILE A 127 6.41 13.59 -7.01
CA ILE A 127 6.18 14.96 -6.55
C ILE A 127 7.36 15.37 -5.65
N ASP A 128 8.07 16.42 -6.06
CA ASP A 128 9.17 16.98 -5.28
C ASP A 128 8.65 17.63 -4.00
N GLY A 129 9.39 17.43 -2.92
CA GLY A 129 9.18 18.05 -1.62
C GLY A 129 10.34 18.96 -1.22
N THR A 130 10.28 19.47 0.00
CA THR A 130 11.39 20.13 0.69
C THR A 130 11.48 19.51 2.07
N GLY A 131 12.56 18.79 2.35
CA GLY A 131 12.71 18.01 3.57
C GLY A 131 13.43 18.73 4.70
N LEU A 132 13.44 18.12 5.88
CA LEU A 132 14.24 18.55 7.04
C LEU A 132 15.74 18.47 6.76
N VAL A 133 16.13 17.56 5.90
CA VAL A 133 17.48 17.47 5.35
C VAL A 133 17.44 17.89 3.89
N GLU A 134 18.58 18.29 3.34
CA GLU A 134 18.79 18.40 1.91
C GLU A 134 19.46 17.10 1.45
N ALA A 135 18.78 16.35 0.59
CA ALA A 135 19.23 15.05 0.14
C ALA A 135 19.48 15.00 -1.37
N LYS A 136 20.34 14.09 -1.77
CA LYS A 136 20.63 13.80 -3.17
C LYS A 136 20.43 12.31 -3.45
N LEU A 137 19.60 12.02 -4.42
CA LEU A 137 19.52 10.70 -5.03
C LEU A 137 20.50 10.63 -6.21
N SER A 138 21.28 9.57 -6.29
CA SER A 138 22.30 9.39 -7.33
C SER A 138 22.44 7.92 -7.73
N GLY A 139 23.17 7.66 -8.83
CA GLY A 139 23.41 6.31 -9.33
C GLY A 139 22.29 5.75 -10.22
N PRO A 140 22.26 4.43 -10.46
CA PRO A 140 21.32 3.81 -11.37
C PRO A 140 19.86 4.02 -10.95
N GLU A 141 18.99 4.38 -11.87
CA GLU A 141 17.56 4.63 -11.61
C GLU A 141 16.84 3.44 -10.95
N LEU A 142 17.23 2.20 -11.27
CA LEU A 142 16.66 1.01 -10.63
C LEU A 142 16.95 0.94 -9.11
N LEU A 143 17.97 1.64 -8.63
CA LEU A 143 18.32 1.68 -7.20
C LEU A 143 17.88 2.98 -6.54
N SER A 144 18.00 4.13 -7.23
CA SER A 144 17.63 5.45 -6.72
C SER A 144 16.16 5.79 -6.92
N GLY A 145 15.48 5.14 -7.86
CA GLY A 145 14.12 5.47 -8.30
C GLY A 145 14.04 6.70 -9.21
N GLY A 146 15.20 7.29 -9.55
CA GLY A 146 15.28 8.47 -10.42
C GLY A 146 14.48 9.66 -9.88
N THR A 147 13.85 10.40 -10.78
CA THR A 147 13.02 11.57 -10.45
C THR A 147 11.65 11.24 -9.86
N PHE A 148 11.23 9.98 -9.91
CA PHE A 148 9.98 9.55 -9.25
C PHE A 148 10.16 9.38 -7.75
N GLY A 149 11.38 9.11 -7.30
CA GLY A 149 11.73 8.85 -5.91
C GLY A 149 11.92 7.37 -5.60
N LEU A 150 12.35 7.07 -4.38
CA LEU A 150 12.74 5.71 -3.96
C LEU A 150 11.64 4.65 -4.13
N GLU A 151 10.39 5.04 -4.25
CA GLU A 151 9.25 4.16 -4.56
C GLU A 151 9.39 3.47 -5.93
N ALA A 152 10.09 4.10 -6.89
CA ALA A 152 10.42 3.48 -8.16
C ALA A 152 11.76 2.71 -8.11
N SER A 153 12.20 2.24 -6.95
CA SER A 153 13.42 1.48 -6.81
C SER A 153 13.18 0.02 -6.47
N VAL A 154 14.12 -0.84 -6.86
CA VAL A 154 14.12 -2.25 -6.44
C VAL A 154 14.24 -2.38 -4.93
N ILE A 155 14.87 -1.42 -4.26
CA ILE A 155 15.00 -1.40 -2.79
C ILE A 155 13.62 -1.30 -2.14
N ALA A 156 12.81 -0.32 -2.57
CA ALA A 156 11.45 -0.17 -2.06
C ALA A 156 10.58 -1.37 -2.45
N LEU A 157 10.65 -1.78 -3.71
CA LEU A 157 9.89 -2.93 -4.22
C LEU A 157 10.12 -4.19 -3.36
N VAL A 158 11.36 -4.52 -3.01
CA VAL A 158 11.66 -5.71 -2.20
C VAL A 158 11.21 -5.53 -0.76
N ILE A 159 11.52 -4.40 -0.12
CA ILE A 159 11.23 -4.18 1.30
C ILE A 159 9.73 -4.05 1.54
N ALA A 160 9.05 -3.18 0.79
CA ALA A 160 7.63 -2.93 1.00
C ALA A 160 6.76 -4.12 0.57
N THR A 161 7.10 -4.79 -0.54
CA THR A 161 6.41 -6.02 -0.96
C THR A 161 6.63 -7.14 0.07
N GLY A 162 7.85 -7.32 0.59
CA GLY A 162 8.12 -8.29 1.65
C GLY A 162 7.29 -8.04 2.90
N ALA A 163 7.21 -6.80 3.36
CA ALA A 163 6.34 -6.40 4.47
C ALA A 163 4.85 -6.62 4.15
N GLY A 164 4.42 -6.26 2.95
CA GLY A 164 3.05 -6.48 2.47
C GLY A 164 2.67 -7.96 2.44
N ILE A 165 3.52 -8.81 1.87
CA ILE A 165 3.31 -10.27 1.87
C ILE A 165 3.20 -10.80 3.30
N TRP A 166 4.06 -10.34 4.20
CA TRP A 166 3.99 -10.72 5.61
C TRP A 166 2.62 -10.37 6.24
N LEU A 167 2.12 -9.15 6.00
CA LEU A 167 0.79 -8.72 6.48
C LEU A 167 -0.33 -9.57 5.89
N VAL A 168 -0.29 -9.84 4.59
CA VAL A 168 -1.28 -10.68 3.88
C VAL A 168 -1.28 -12.11 4.43
N VAL A 169 -0.11 -12.70 4.65
CA VAL A 169 0.02 -14.04 5.25
C VAL A 169 -0.55 -14.06 6.68
N ARG A 170 -0.26 -13.02 7.47
CA ARG A 170 -0.84 -12.87 8.82
C ARG A 170 -2.36 -12.74 8.77
N ALA A 171 -2.90 -11.95 7.85
CA ALA A 171 -4.35 -11.82 7.65
C ALA A 171 -5.00 -13.15 7.27
N ALA A 172 -4.40 -13.89 6.33
CA ALA A 172 -4.90 -15.19 5.90
C ALA A 172 -4.88 -16.22 7.06
N ARG A 173 -3.79 -16.27 7.83
CA ARG A 173 -3.67 -17.16 9.00
C ARG A 173 -4.63 -16.79 10.13
N ALA A 174 -4.98 -15.52 10.28
CA ALA A 174 -5.99 -15.05 11.22
C ALA A 174 -7.44 -15.32 10.75
N GLY A 175 -7.64 -15.89 9.56
CA GLY A 175 -8.97 -16.18 9.02
C GLY A 175 -9.69 -14.96 8.46
N HIS A 176 -8.99 -13.84 8.23
CA HIS A 176 -9.58 -12.61 7.70
C HIS A 176 -9.78 -12.64 6.18
N ALA A 177 -9.24 -13.65 5.49
CA ALA A 177 -9.44 -13.81 4.05
C ALA A 177 -10.87 -14.29 3.73
N VAL A 178 -11.60 -13.48 3.01
CA VAL A 178 -12.99 -13.74 2.61
C VAL A 178 -13.00 -14.55 1.31
N ARG A 179 -13.82 -15.60 1.27
CA ARG A 179 -14.03 -16.41 0.05
C ARG A 179 -14.98 -15.69 -0.92
N PRO A 180 -14.88 -15.94 -2.25
CA PRO A 180 -15.81 -15.42 -3.24
C PRO A 180 -17.27 -15.72 -2.90
N TRP A 181 -18.20 -14.83 -3.29
CA TRP A 181 -19.63 -14.96 -2.96
C TRP A 181 -20.25 -16.29 -3.41
N TRP A 182 -19.86 -16.80 -4.58
CA TRP A 182 -20.39 -18.09 -5.10
C TRP A 182 -19.91 -19.29 -4.27
N VAL A 183 -18.70 -19.23 -3.71
CA VAL A 183 -18.18 -20.26 -2.80
C VAL A 183 -18.93 -20.20 -1.47
N ARG A 184 -19.10 -19.00 -0.90
CA ARG A 184 -19.86 -18.79 0.35
C ARG A 184 -21.29 -19.28 0.21
N ARG A 185 -21.95 -18.97 -0.93
CA ARG A 185 -23.32 -19.40 -1.22
C ARG A 185 -23.43 -20.93 -1.37
N ARG A 186 -22.45 -21.56 -2.02
CA ARG A 186 -22.42 -23.03 -2.15
C ARG A 186 -22.27 -23.71 -0.79
N LEU A 187 -21.36 -23.24 0.05
CA LEU A 187 -21.16 -23.76 1.39
C LEU A 187 -22.40 -23.59 2.27
N ALA A 188 -23.06 -22.44 2.20
CA ALA A 188 -24.29 -22.18 2.93
C ALA A 188 -25.43 -23.15 2.52
N ARG A 189 -25.57 -23.44 1.21
CA ARG A 189 -26.54 -24.43 0.72
C ARG A 189 -26.22 -25.84 1.20
N ALA A 190 -24.96 -26.27 1.14
CA ALA A 190 -24.57 -27.59 1.67
C ALA A 190 -24.91 -27.73 3.15
N ALA A 191 -24.55 -26.73 3.96
CA ALA A 191 -24.87 -26.75 5.39
C ALA A 191 -26.38 -26.71 5.71
N SER A 192 -27.23 -26.19 4.83
CA SER A 192 -28.69 -26.25 5.00
C SER A 192 -29.27 -27.62 4.67
N VAL A 193 -28.69 -28.32 3.71
CA VAL A 193 -29.10 -29.71 3.36
C VAL A 193 -28.73 -30.67 4.50
N ASP A 194 -27.49 -30.57 5.01
CA ASP A 194 -27.05 -31.42 6.14
C ASP A 194 -27.95 -31.26 7.37
N ARG A 195 -28.35 -30.00 7.68
CA ARG A 195 -29.28 -29.75 8.81
C ARG A 195 -30.66 -30.33 8.59
N ALA A 196 -31.16 -30.37 7.34
CA ALA A 196 -32.46 -30.94 7.02
C ALA A 196 -32.47 -32.47 7.07
N GLN A 197 -31.29 -33.13 6.96
CA GLN A 197 -31.15 -34.59 6.97
C GLN A 197 -30.92 -35.18 8.37
N VAL A 198 -30.73 -34.36 9.42
CA VAL A 198 -30.65 -34.83 10.82
C VAL A 198 -31.96 -34.57 11.53
N PRO A 199 -32.95 -35.53 11.47
CA PRO A 199 -34.19 -35.40 12.20
C PRO A 199 -33.93 -35.66 13.68
N GLY A 200 -34.13 -34.68 14.58
CA GLY A 200 -34.14 -34.94 16.00
C GLY A 200 -33.43 -34.00 16.96
N LEU A 201 -33.07 -32.76 16.54
CA LEU A 201 -32.50 -31.76 17.45
C LEU A 201 -33.40 -30.54 17.70
N THR A 202 -34.73 -30.71 17.47
CA THR A 202 -35.75 -29.74 17.94
C THR A 202 -36.56 -30.40 19.02
N GLY A 203 -36.03 -30.39 20.23
CA GLY A 203 -36.72 -30.73 21.48
C GLY A 203 -36.34 -29.70 22.51
#